data_a51248fed05642295afdb5bfdae0ee8c
#
_entry.id   a51248fed05642295afdb5bfdae0ee8c
#
_cell.length_a   1.000
_cell.length_b   1.000
_cell.length_c   1.000
_cell.angle_alpha   90.00
_cell.angle_beta   90.00
_cell.angle_gamma   90.00
#
_symmetry.space_group_name_H-M   'P 1'
#
loop_
_entity.id
_entity.type
_entity.pdbx_description
1 polymer ?
#
loop_
_entity_poly.entity_id
_entity_poly.type
_entity_poly.pdbx_seq_one_letter_code
_entity_poly.pdbx_strand_id
1 'polypeptide(L)'
;MRTFTLICMGSAAAMLISIWIPQTYPNFLNGDPGRIAAQVLTGIGFLGAGAIIQSHGSVHGLTTAACIWVMAVVGLAAGAGIVLGRFYHYGIYLVRIGFFRKVGATYVFGWC
;
A
#
# COMPACT_ATOMS: atom_id res chain seq x y z
N MET A 1 18.41 7.36 -1.53
CA MET A 1 17.67 6.66 -0.46
C MET A 1 16.69 7.57 0.28
N ARG A 2 17.13 8.76 0.75
CA ARG A 2 16.28 9.69 1.54
C ARG A 2 15.00 10.15 0.81
N THR A 3 15.09 10.45 -0.47
CA THR A 3 13.94 10.89 -1.31
C THR A 3 12.86 9.82 -1.42
N PHE A 4 13.21 8.57 -1.62
CA PHE A 4 12.24 7.46 -1.74
C PHE A 4 11.47 7.23 -0.44
N THR A 5 12.13 7.35 0.72
CA THR A 5 11.46 7.25 2.02
C THR A 5 10.48 8.39 2.24
N LEU A 6 10.84 9.61 1.87
CA LEU A 6 9.96 10.78 1.97
C LEU A 6 8.72 10.65 1.06
N ILE A 7 8.90 10.15 -0.17
CA ILE A 7 7.79 9.89 -1.10
C ILE A 7 6.84 8.83 -0.51
N CYS A 8 7.39 7.74 -0.01
CA CYS A 8 6.61 6.66 0.60
C CYS A 8 5.81 7.16 1.83
N MET A 9 6.47 7.90 2.73
CA MET A 9 5.81 8.47 3.91
C MET A 9 4.75 9.50 3.56
N GLY A 10 5.03 10.39 2.61
CA GLY A 10 4.07 11.39 2.13
C GLY A 10 2.83 10.75 1.51
N SER A 11 3.02 9.73 0.68
CA SER A 11 1.91 8.99 0.06
C SER A 11 1.08 8.22 1.11
N ALA A 12 1.71 7.62 2.12
CA ALA A 12 1.02 6.96 3.22
C ALA A 12 0.18 7.95 4.03
N ALA A 13 0.74 9.12 4.35
CA ALA A 13 0.01 10.19 5.04
C ALA A 13 -1.19 10.70 4.23
N ALA A 14 -1.02 10.89 2.92
CA ALA A 14 -2.10 11.29 2.02
C ALA A 14 -3.24 10.26 2.00
N MET A 15 -2.93 8.98 2.00
CA MET A 15 -3.94 7.91 2.05
C MET A 15 -4.68 7.88 3.39
N LEU A 16 -3.99 8.05 4.52
CA LEU A 16 -4.61 8.16 5.84
C LEU A 16 -5.60 9.32 5.91
N ILE A 17 -5.22 10.49 5.40
CA ILE A 17 -6.11 11.66 5.33
C ILE A 17 -7.31 11.35 4.44
N SER A 18 -7.10 10.68 3.31
CA SER A 18 -8.16 10.30 2.36
C SER A 18 -9.23 9.40 2.99
N ILE A 19 -8.81 8.51 3.89
CA ILE A 19 -9.73 7.61 4.63
C ILE A 19 -10.38 8.35 5.80
N TRP A 20 -9.63 9.21 6.49
CA TRP A 20 -10.10 9.89 7.70
C TRP A 20 -11.20 10.94 7.43
N ILE A 21 -11.09 11.72 6.34
CA ILE A 21 -12.03 12.78 6.01
C ILE A 21 -13.47 12.27 5.88
N PRO A 22 -13.81 11.24 5.07
CA PRO A 22 -15.18 10.77 4.94
C PRO A 22 -15.71 10.09 6.20
N GLN A 23 -14.83 9.54 7.05
CA GLN A 23 -15.24 8.95 8.32
C GLN A 23 -15.63 10.02 9.35
N THR A 24 -14.96 11.16 9.33
CA THR A 24 -15.21 12.25 10.30
C THR A 24 -16.38 13.14 9.88
N TYR A 25 -16.59 13.32 8.58
CA TYR A 25 -17.60 14.21 8.02
C TYR A 25 -18.53 13.48 7.03
N PRO A 26 -19.39 12.56 7.48
CA PRO A 26 -20.22 11.72 6.60
C PRO A 26 -21.23 12.52 5.77
N ASN A 27 -21.63 13.71 6.23
CA ASN A 27 -22.60 14.57 5.54
C ASN A 27 -21.97 15.50 4.48
N PHE A 28 -20.65 15.62 4.43
CA PHE A 28 -19.99 16.61 3.59
C PHE A 28 -19.63 16.09 2.20
N LEU A 29 -19.51 14.77 2.04
CA LEU A 29 -19.14 14.16 0.76
C LEU A 29 -19.59 12.70 0.72
N ASN A 30 -20.20 12.29 -0.38
CA ASN A 30 -20.10 10.91 -0.84
C ASN A 30 -18.62 10.67 -1.18
N GLY A 31 -17.75 10.67 -0.15
CA GLY A 31 -16.31 10.75 -0.29
C GLY A 31 -15.76 9.38 -0.68
N ASP A 32 -15.42 9.25 -1.94
CA ASP A 32 -14.60 8.14 -2.42
C ASP A 32 -13.17 8.31 -1.87
N PRO A 33 -12.70 7.43 -0.95
CA PRO A 33 -11.35 7.48 -0.42
C PRO A 33 -10.26 7.23 -1.48
N GLY A 34 -10.64 6.74 -2.67
CA GLY A 34 -9.74 6.55 -3.80
C GLY A 34 -9.34 7.86 -4.49
N ARG A 35 -10.09 8.95 -4.34
CA ARG A 35 -9.84 10.21 -5.06
C ARG A 35 -8.48 10.83 -4.76
N ILE A 36 -8.10 10.94 -3.49
CA ILE A 36 -6.81 11.52 -3.11
C ILE A 36 -5.67 10.59 -3.55
N ALA A 37 -5.84 9.27 -3.44
CA ALA A 37 -4.86 8.30 -3.93
C ALA A 37 -4.61 8.45 -5.44
N ALA A 38 -5.66 8.60 -6.24
CA ALA A 38 -5.54 8.84 -7.68
C ALA A 38 -4.79 10.15 -7.99
N GLN A 39 -5.07 11.23 -7.24
CA GLN A 39 -4.35 12.50 -7.38
C GLN A 39 -2.86 12.39 -7.00
N VAL A 40 -2.54 11.62 -5.97
CA VAL A 40 -1.14 11.35 -5.59
C VAL A 40 -0.41 10.66 -6.74
N LEU A 41 -1.00 9.61 -7.34
CA LEU A 41 -0.37 8.90 -8.45
C LEU A 41 -0.16 9.79 -9.69
N THR A 42 -1.11 10.67 -9.96
CA THR A 42 -0.99 11.67 -11.04
C THR A 42 0.13 12.67 -10.73
N GLY A 43 0.19 13.20 -9.50
CA GLY A 43 1.21 14.15 -9.07
C GLY A 43 2.63 13.55 -9.07
N ILE A 44 2.78 12.31 -8.68
CA ILE A 44 4.07 11.58 -8.73
C ILE A 44 4.55 11.38 -10.17
N GLY A 45 3.65 11.30 -11.14
CA GLY A 45 4.00 11.27 -12.56
C GLY A 45 4.81 12.49 -13.00
N PHE A 46 4.50 13.68 -12.47
CA PHE A 46 5.24 14.90 -12.72
C PHE A 46 6.68 14.83 -12.13
N LEU A 47 6.84 14.33 -10.90
CA LEU A 47 8.15 14.13 -10.29
C LEU A 47 8.97 13.07 -11.03
N GLY A 48 8.33 11.99 -11.47
CA GLY A 48 8.96 10.97 -12.30
C GLY A 48 9.45 11.52 -13.62
N ALA A 49 8.64 12.33 -14.31
CA ALA A 49 9.03 12.99 -15.55
C ALA A 49 10.21 13.96 -15.33
N GLY A 50 10.23 14.70 -14.22
CA GLY A 50 11.33 15.58 -13.86
C GLY A 50 12.65 14.85 -13.56
N ALA A 51 12.59 13.57 -13.21
CA ALA A 51 13.79 12.75 -12.99
C ALA A 51 14.42 12.20 -14.29
N ILE A 52 13.71 12.31 -15.42
CA ILE A 52 14.17 11.81 -16.72
C ILE A 52 14.87 12.95 -17.45
N ILE A 53 16.15 12.76 -17.78
CA ILE A 53 16.98 13.75 -18.49
C ILE A 53 17.45 13.13 -19.79
N GLN A 54 17.25 13.84 -20.90
CA GLN A 54 17.80 13.49 -22.19
C GLN A 54 19.03 14.36 -22.46
N SER A 55 20.16 13.72 -22.73
CA SER A 55 21.43 14.39 -23.07
C SER A 55 22.15 13.63 -24.16
N HIS A 56 22.57 14.32 -25.20
CA HIS A 56 23.38 13.77 -26.32
C HIS A 56 22.85 12.46 -26.90
N GLY A 57 21.50 12.35 -27.07
CA GLY A 57 20.86 11.16 -27.66
C GLY A 57 20.69 9.96 -26.71
N SER A 58 21.12 10.09 -25.46
CA SER A 58 20.86 9.08 -24.41
C SER A 58 19.87 9.59 -23.35
N VAL A 59 19.04 8.68 -22.81
CA VAL A 59 18.03 8.98 -21.79
C VAL A 59 18.51 8.41 -20.46
N HIS A 60 18.58 9.26 -19.44
CA HIS A 60 18.98 8.89 -18.09
C HIS A 60 17.82 9.10 -17.11
N GLY A 61 17.79 8.34 -16.02
CA GLY A 61 16.83 8.51 -14.93
C GLY A 61 15.53 7.71 -15.07
N LEU A 62 15.34 6.90 -16.11
CA LEU A 62 14.14 6.05 -16.27
C LEU A 62 13.90 5.12 -15.09
N THR A 63 14.95 4.45 -14.63
CA THR A 63 14.89 3.56 -13.46
C THR A 63 14.55 4.33 -12.19
N THR A 64 15.12 5.53 -12.03
CA THR A 64 14.82 6.40 -10.88
C THR A 64 13.37 6.85 -10.90
N ALA A 65 12.84 7.24 -12.04
CA ALA A 65 11.44 7.63 -12.21
C ALA A 65 10.49 6.47 -11.89
N ALA A 66 10.80 5.26 -12.37
CA ALA A 66 10.05 4.06 -12.04
C ALA A 66 10.07 3.76 -10.53
N CYS A 67 11.23 3.88 -9.87
CA CYS A 67 11.34 3.70 -8.42
C CYS A 67 10.53 4.74 -7.64
N ILE A 68 10.50 5.99 -8.08
CA ILE A 68 9.69 7.06 -7.48
C ILE A 68 8.21 6.66 -7.50
N TRP A 69 7.72 6.20 -8.65
CA TRP A 69 6.34 5.79 -8.82
C TRP A 69 5.97 4.58 -7.96
N VAL A 70 6.81 3.54 -7.96
CA VAL A 70 6.61 2.33 -7.13
C VAL A 70 6.59 2.68 -5.64
N MET A 71 7.48 3.55 -5.16
CA MET A 71 7.51 3.96 -3.76
C MET A 71 6.27 4.73 -3.34
N ALA A 72 5.66 5.51 -4.22
CA ALA A 72 4.38 6.14 -3.95
C ALA A 72 3.24 5.12 -3.79
N VAL A 73 3.18 4.11 -4.68
CA VAL A 73 2.18 3.02 -4.59
C VAL A 73 2.34 2.23 -3.28
N VAL A 74 3.58 1.91 -2.89
CA VAL A 74 3.87 1.21 -1.63
C VAL A 74 3.40 2.05 -0.44
N GLY A 75 3.65 3.37 -0.46
CA GLY A 75 3.18 4.29 0.57
C GLY A 75 1.65 4.32 0.68
N LEU A 76 0.93 4.45 -0.45
CA LEU A 76 -0.54 4.40 -0.48
C LEU A 76 -1.09 3.08 0.08
N ALA A 77 -0.49 1.95 -0.30
CA ALA A 77 -0.89 0.63 0.19
C ALA A 77 -0.66 0.48 1.71
N ALA A 78 0.45 1.01 2.22
CA ALA A 78 0.75 1.03 3.65
C ALA A 78 -0.25 1.92 4.41
N GLY A 79 -0.56 3.12 3.91
CA GLY A 79 -1.54 4.04 4.48
C GLY A 79 -2.97 3.50 4.44
N ALA A 80 -3.33 2.73 3.42
CA ALA A 80 -4.62 2.03 3.34
C ALA A 80 -4.75 0.86 4.32
N GLY A 81 -3.69 0.50 5.06
CA GLY A 81 -3.69 -0.64 5.97
C GLY A 81 -3.69 -2.00 5.27
N ILE A 82 -3.53 -2.04 3.94
CA ILE A 82 -3.58 -3.30 3.16
C ILE A 82 -2.47 -4.25 3.62
N VAL A 83 -1.30 -3.72 3.94
CA VAL A 83 -0.16 -4.51 4.40
C VAL A 83 -0.46 -5.12 5.78
N LEU A 84 -0.91 -4.30 6.74
CA LEU A 84 -1.24 -4.76 8.10
C LEU A 84 -2.49 -5.66 8.12
N GLY A 85 -3.54 -5.30 7.37
CA GLY A 85 -4.77 -6.09 7.28
C GLY A 85 -4.52 -7.47 6.67
N ARG A 86 -3.65 -7.56 5.68
CA ARG A 86 -3.31 -8.84 5.06
C ARG A 86 -2.46 -9.73 5.97
N PHE A 87 -1.51 -9.16 6.70
CA PHE A 87 -0.76 -9.92 7.72
C PHE A 87 -1.67 -10.38 8.87
N TYR A 88 -2.63 -9.57 9.30
CA TYR A 88 -3.62 -9.94 10.31
C TYR A 88 -4.50 -11.10 9.82
N HIS A 89 -5.02 -11.03 8.59
CA HIS A 89 -5.79 -12.13 7.99
C HIS A 89 -4.95 -13.40 7.83
N TYR A 90 -3.72 -13.30 7.34
CA TYR A 90 -2.82 -14.47 7.24
C TYR A 90 -2.50 -15.07 8.60
N GLY A 91 -2.28 -14.23 9.62
CA GLY A 91 -2.08 -14.67 10.99
C GLY A 91 -3.28 -15.46 11.53
N ILE A 92 -4.50 -14.96 11.31
CA ILE A 92 -5.74 -15.68 11.71
C ILE A 92 -5.92 -16.98 10.91
N TYR A 93 -5.62 -16.98 9.61
CA TYR A 93 -5.69 -18.19 8.78
C TYR A 93 -4.71 -19.26 9.25
N LEU A 94 -3.47 -18.89 9.56
CA LEU A 94 -2.46 -19.84 10.06
C LEU A 94 -2.83 -20.39 11.44
N VAL A 95 -3.35 -19.57 12.34
CA VAL A 95 -3.84 -20.01 13.65
C VAL A 95 -5.04 -20.95 13.49
N ARG A 96 -5.95 -20.63 12.59
CA ARG A 96 -7.14 -21.47 12.32
C ARG A 96 -6.77 -22.82 11.70
N ILE A 97 -5.85 -22.86 10.76
CA ILE A 97 -5.35 -24.11 10.15
C ILE A 97 -4.54 -24.91 11.17
N GLY A 98 -3.68 -24.27 11.96
CA GLY A 98 -2.91 -24.93 13.03
C GLY A 98 -3.80 -25.53 14.11
N PHE A 99 -4.86 -24.82 14.50
CA PHE A 99 -5.85 -25.30 15.46
C PHE A 99 -6.66 -26.48 14.91
N PHE A 100 -7.14 -26.41 13.67
CA PHE A 100 -7.88 -27.51 13.03
C PHE A 100 -7.01 -28.76 12.83
N ARG A 101 -5.72 -28.60 12.52
CA ARG A 101 -4.79 -29.72 12.38
C ARG A 101 -4.50 -30.41 13.73
N LYS A 102 -4.47 -29.62 14.82
CA LYS A 102 -4.26 -30.16 16.17
C LYS A 102 -5.52 -30.85 16.73
N VAL A 103 -6.69 -30.30 16.45
CA VAL A 103 -7.98 -30.87 16.85
C VAL A 103 -8.30 -32.11 16.00
N GLY A 104 -8.09 -32.08 14.68
CA GLY A 104 -8.31 -33.22 13.80
C GLY A 104 -7.42 -34.44 14.11
N ALA A 105 -6.17 -34.20 14.52
CA ALA A 105 -5.25 -35.27 14.91
C ALA A 105 -5.67 -35.97 16.23
N THR A 106 -6.36 -35.25 17.11
CA THR A 106 -6.81 -35.82 18.39
C THR A 106 -8.09 -36.69 18.26
N TYR A 107 -8.93 -36.37 17.27
CA TYR A 107 -10.18 -37.12 17.05
C TYR A 107 -10.03 -38.31 16.10
N VAL A 108 -9.01 -38.35 15.24
CA VAL A 108 -8.79 -39.48 14.31
C VAL A 108 -8.00 -40.63 14.95
N PHE A 109 -7.25 -40.38 16.02
CA PHE A 109 -6.41 -41.40 16.68
C PHE A 109 -7.09 -42.03 17.92
N GLY A 110 -8.35 -41.70 18.19
CA GLY A 110 -9.10 -42.23 19.34
C GLY A 110 -10.02 -43.45 19.02
N TRP A 111 -9.98 -44.01 17.82
CA TRP A 111 -10.77 -45.19 17.39
C TRP A 111 -9.89 -46.20 16.66
N CYS A 112 -8.86 -46.70 17.33
CA CYS A 112 -8.21 -47.97 17.05
C CYS A 112 -7.71 -48.56 18.36
#